data_ada532976d12fd27b05302fb40029782
#
_entry.id   ada532976d12fd27b05302fb40029782
#
_cell.length_a   1.000
_cell.length_b   1.000
_cell.length_c   1.000
_cell.angle_alpha   90.00
_cell.angle_beta   90.00
_cell.angle_gamma   90.00
#
_symmetry.space_group_name_H-M   'P 1'
#
loop_
_entity.id
_entity.type
_entity.pdbx_description
1 polymer ?
#
loop_
_entity_poly.entity_id
_entity_poly.type
_entity_poly.pdbx_seq_one_letter_code
_entity_poly.pdbx_strand_id
1 'polypeptide(L)'
;MGSQEVIKIEDDFYLLRFQNDGSETYKVERQIHQGLIQFHYGIKGRAKFVFNHGTYALDLREEKSLLLYNPQKELPLNLELAANSWVISVIISIKKFHALFSSEADYIPFLSAENQDKKYYNEADISPSMAIVLNQLFHYNLHPSIKNLYYKGKAYELLSLYFNRTEDPDAEQCPFLIDEENVLKIRKAKDIIIANMAEPPGLQELADQIGLNLKKLKTGFKQIYGDSVYSFLFDYKMEYARKLLEDGTHNVNEAGLKIGYSTASHFISAFRKKFGTTPKKYLMSINVSA
;
A
#
# COMPACT_ATOMS: atom_id res chain seq x y z
N MET A 1 11.68 11.76 3.53
CA MET A 1 12.79 11.34 2.64
C MET A 1 12.44 9.98 2.07
N GLY A 2 12.68 9.78 0.76
CA GLY A 2 12.41 8.48 0.12
C GLY A 2 13.47 7.43 0.50
N SER A 3 13.09 6.19 0.63
CA SER A 3 13.96 5.06 0.91
C SER A 3 13.56 3.82 0.11
N GLN A 4 14.53 2.94 -0.14
CA GLN A 4 14.31 1.64 -0.75
C GLN A 4 15.12 0.56 -0.01
N GLU A 5 14.54 -0.61 0.12
CA GLU A 5 15.21 -1.80 0.64
C GLU A 5 14.99 -2.96 -0.33
N VAL A 6 16.06 -3.69 -0.65
CA VAL A 6 16.02 -4.88 -1.49
C VAL A 6 16.38 -6.09 -0.66
N ILE A 7 15.48 -7.05 -0.61
CA ILE A 7 15.62 -8.26 0.16
C ILE A 7 15.68 -9.43 -0.81
N LYS A 8 16.83 -10.08 -0.89
CA LYS A 8 16.96 -11.32 -1.67
C LYS A 8 16.32 -12.46 -0.90
N ILE A 9 15.22 -13.00 -1.41
CA ILE A 9 14.53 -14.15 -0.83
C ILE A 9 15.27 -15.43 -1.19
N GLU A 10 15.54 -15.61 -2.48
CA GLU A 10 16.31 -16.69 -3.08
C GLU A 10 16.95 -16.19 -4.39
N ASP A 11 17.69 -17.04 -5.09
CA ASP A 11 18.15 -16.71 -6.44
C ASP A 11 16.94 -16.45 -7.34
N ASP A 12 16.99 -15.33 -8.07
CA ASP A 12 15.92 -14.86 -8.95
C ASP A 12 14.55 -14.65 -8.26
N PHE A 13 14.56 -14.41 -6.95
CA PHE A 13 13.38 -14.09 -6.18
C PHE A 13 13.69 -12.99 -5.16
N TYR A 14 13.04 -11.83 -5.31
CA TYR A 14 13.32 -10.61 -4.55
C TYR A 14 12.04 -9.99 -4.03
N LEU A 15 12.14 -9.39 -2.85
CA LEU A 15 11.13 -8.50 -2.28
C LEU A 15 11.76 -7.11 -2.16
N LEU A 16 11.08 -6.11 -2.71
CA LEU A 16 11.52 -4.72 -2.66
C LEU A 16 10.50 -3.89 -1.90
N ARG A 17 10.98 -3.03 -1.02
CA ARG A 17 10.16 -2.09 -0.27
C ARG A 17 10.56 -0.69 -0.67
N PHE A 18 9.56 0.13 -1.01
CA PHE A 18 9.72 1.52 -1.37
C PHE A 18 8.86 2.36 -0.44
N GLN A 19 9.45 3.36 0.17
CA GLN A 19 8.76 4.22 1.11
C GLN A 19 9.15 5.66 0.83
N ASN A 20 8.18 6.55 0.74
CA ASN A 20 8.38 7.98 0.63
C ASN A 20 7.51 8.70 1.65
N ASP A 21 8.12 9.09 2.77
CA ASP A 21 7.49 9.89 3.82
C ASP A 21 7.78 11.39 3.65
N GLY A 22 8.46 11.75 2.56
CA GLY A 22 8.75 13.13 2.20
C GLY A 22 7.59 13.83 1.49
N SER A 23 7.75 15.13 1.25
CA SER A 23 6.80 15.97 0.50
C SER A 23 7.01 15.97 -1.01
N GLU A 24 8.21 15.60 -1.46
CA GLU A 24 8.56 15.54 -2.88
C GLU A 24 8.39 14.13 -3.44
N THR A 25 8.27 14.03 -4.77
CA THR A 25 8.24 12.74 -5.46
C THR A 25 9.59 12.04 -5.35
N TYR A 26 9.59 10.80 -4.89
CA TYR A 26 10.79 9.95 -4.85
C TYR A 26 10.84 9.08 -6.10
N LYS A 27 11.95 9.18 -6.86
CA LYS A 27 12.15 8.41 -8.08
C LYS A 27 13.14 7.27 -7.86
N VAL A 28 12.79 6.11 -8.40
CA VAL A 28 13.62 4.90 -8.38
C VAL A 28 13.74 4.39 -9.81
N GLU A 29 14.96 4.12 -10.25
CA GLU A 29 15.24 3.50 -11.54
C GLU A 29 16.05 2.22 -11.31
N ARG A 30 15.54 1.11 -11.84
CA ARG A 30 16.20 -0.18 -11.73
C ARG A 30 15.97 -1.01 -12.99
N GLN A 31 17.05 -1.54 -13.54
CA GLN A 31 16.95 -2.52 -14.62
C GLN A 31 16.46 -3.86 -14.05
N ILE A 32 15.48 -4.44 -14.72
CA ILE A 32 14.92 -5.76 -14.42
C ILE A 32 15.10 -6.62 -15.65
N HIS A 33 15.80 -7.73 -15.49
CA HIS A 33 16.08 -8.64 -16.59
C HIS A 33 14.83 -9.28 -17.17
N GLN A 34 14.91 -9.66 -18.43
CA GLN A 34 13.87 -10.42 -19.13
C GLN A 34 13.51 -11.72 -18.39
N GLY A 35 12.24 -12.13 -18.46
CA GLY A 35 11.78 -13.37 -17.84
C GLY A 35 11.47 -13.27 -16.35
N LEU A 36 11.47 -12.05 -15.79
CA LEU A 36 11.04 -11.80 -14.41
C LEU A 36 9.60 -11.30 -14.38
N ILE A 37 8.78 -11.93 -13.55
CA ILE A 37 7.42 -11.49 -13.23
C ILE A 37 7.53 -10.46 -12.10
N GLN A 38 6.76 -9.40 -12.20
CA GLN A 38 6.73 -8.33 -11.21
C GLN A 38 5.32 -8.18 -10.64
N PHE A 39 5.20 -8.30 -9.33
CA PHE A 39 3.99 -8.00 -8.57
C PHE A 39 4.22 -6.75 -7.75
N HIS A 40 3.40 -5.74 -7.93
CA HIS A 40 3.50 -4.48 -7.23
C HIS A 40 2.24 -4.24 -6.41
N TYR A 41 2.39 -3.79 -5.18
CA TYR A 41 1.30 -3.58 -4.24
C TYR A 41 1.34 -2.16 -3.69
N GLY A 42 0.31 -1.38 -3.94
CA GLY A 42 0.11 -0.05 -3.38
C GLY A 42 -0.41 -0.14 -1.95
N ILE A 43 0.46 0.15 -0.98
CA ILE A 43 0.11 0.06 0.45
C ILE A 43 -0.48 1.35 0.96
N LYS A 44 0.06 2.48 0.48
CA LYS A 44 -0.34 3.82 0.89
C LYS A 44 -0.08 4.80 -0.25
N GLY A 45 -1.00 5.75 -0.44
CA GLY A 45 -0.83 6.84 -1.38
C GLY A 45 -0.87 6.43 -2.85
N ARG A 46 0.05 6.96 -3.65
CA ARG A 46 0.08 6.76 -5.11
C ARG A 46 1.50 6.60 -5.62
N ALA A 47 1.65 5.75 -6.62
CA ALA A 47 2.88 5.58 -7.37
C ALA A 47 2.60 5.47 -8.86
N LYS A 48 3.62 5.71 -9.70
CA LYS A 48 3.56 5.53 -11.15
C LYS A 48 4.74 4.69 -11.59
N PHE A 49 4.49 3.70 -12.41
CA PHE A 49 5.50 2.98 -13.17
C PHE A 49 5.63 3.64 -14.54
N VAL A 50 6.82 4.12 -14.86
CA VAL A 50 7.09 4.92 -16.06
C VAL A 50 7.89 4.09 -17.05
N PHE A 51 7.42 4.01 -18.30
CA PHE A 51 8.05 3.22 -19.35
C PHE A 51 8.35 4.08 -20.58
N ASN A 52 9.27 3.63 -21.44
CA ASN A 52 9.63 4.26 -22.71
C ASN A 52 9.92 5.77 -22.55
N HIS A 53 10.81 6.12 -21.62
CA HIS A 53 11.20 7.52 -21.35
C HIS A 53 10.02 8.47 -21.08
N GLY A 54 9.00 7.98 -20.37
CA GLY A 54 7.87 8.79 -19.95
C GLY A 54 6.66 8.79 -20.90
N THR A 55 6.74 8.11 -22.05
CA THR A 55 5.63 8.07 -23.02
C THR A 55 4.45 7.21 -22.56
N TYR A 56 4.69 6.30 -21.62
CA TYR A 56 3.66 5.43 -21.06
C TYR A 56 3.86 5.29 -19.56
N ALA A 57 2.77 5.39 -18.80
CA ALA A 57 2.80 5.23 -17.35
C ALA A 57 1.61 4.39 -16.86
N LEU A 58 1.85 3.59 -15.84
CA LEU A 58 0.83 2.84 -15.12
C LEU A 58 0.72 3.40 -13.70
N ASP A 59 -0.47 3.82 -13.32
CA ASP A 59 -0.76 4.29 -11.97
C ASP A 59 -0.95 3.09 -11.04
N LEU A 60 -0.33 3.14 -9.87
CA LEU A 60 -0.59 2.23 -8.76
C LEU A 60 -1.14 3.03 -7.59
N ARG A 61 -2.38 2.75 -7.22
CA ARG A 61 -3.08 3.40 -6.10
C ARG A 61 -3.03 2.53 -4.85
N GLU A 62 -3.34 3.14 -3.73
CA GLU A 62 -3.56 2.44 -2.47
C GLU A 62 -4.61 1.33 -2.63
N GLU A 63 -4.36 0.18 -2.00
CA GLU A 63 -5.19 -1.02 -2.04
C GLU A 63 -5.34 -1.68 -3.43
N LYS A 64 -4.48 -1.29 -4.38
CA LYS A 64 -4.39 -1.92 -5.71
C LYS A 64 -3.09 -2.70 -5.87
N SER A 65 -3.16 -3.76 -6.64
CA SER A 65 -2.00 -4.53 -7.08
C SER A 65 -1.88 -4.49 -8.59
N LEU A 66 -0.64 -4.62 -9.06
CA LEU A 66 -0.31 -4.60 -10.48
C LEU A 66 0.64 -5.77 -10.76
N LEU A 67 0.25 -6.67 -11.64
CA LEU A 67 1.10 -7.74 -12.14
C LEU A 67 1.59 -7.38 -13.54
N LEU A 68 2.90 -7.45 -13.74
CA LEU A 68 3.56 -7.19 -15.03
C LEU A 68 4.44 -8.36 -15.42
N TYR A 69 4.31 -8.81 -16.65
CA TYR A 69 5.18 -9.80 -17.27
C TYR A 69 5.35 -9.53 -18.76
N ASN A 70 6.57 -9.56 -19.25
CA ASN A 70 6.87 -9.50 -20.68
C ASN A 70 8.00 -10.47 -21.02
N PRO A 71 7.70 -11.57 -21.71
CA PRO A 71 8.73 -12.56 -22.08
C PRO A 71 9.67 -12.06 -23.18
N GLN A 72 9.28 -11.03 -23.96
CA GLN A 72 10.01 -10.56 -25.14
C GLN A 72 10.91 -9.36 -24.86
N LYS A 73 10.64 -8.59 -23.79
CA LYS A 73 11.38 -7.36 -23.46
C LYS A 73 11.61 -7.23 -21.98
N GLU A 74 12.69 -6.58 -21.63
CA GLU A 74 12.92 -6.12 -20.27
C GLU A 74 11.84 -5.11 -19.86
N LEU A 75 11.37 -5.22 -18.62
CA LEU A 75 10.46 -4.27 -17.99
C LEU A 75 11.20 -3.58 -16.84
N PRO A 76 11.86 -2.44 -17.10
CA PRO A 76 12.56 -1.72 -16.04
C PRO A 76 11.57 -1.24 -14.97
N LEU A 77 12.02 -1.26 -13.73
CA LEU A 77 11.27 -0.73 -12.60
C LEU A 77 11.64 0.75 -12.45
N ASN A 78 10.97 1.60 -13.21
CA ASN A 78 11.07 3.05 -13.09
C ASN A 78 9.84 3.52 -12.33
N LEU A 79 10.02 3.77 -11.03
CA LEU A 79 8.95 4.04 -10.09
C LEU A 79 9.03 5.48 -9.59
N GLU A 80 7.95 6.22 -9.72
CA GLU A 80 7.75 7.53 -9.12
C GLU A 80 6.75 7.39 -7.97
N LEU A 81 7.22 7.55 -6.72
CA LEU A 81 6.39 7.56 -5.53
C LEU A 81 6.01 8.99 -5.19
N ALA A 82 4.73 9.29 -5.16
CA ALA A 82 4.23 10.55 -4.65
C ALA A 82 4.59 10.72 -3.16
N ALA A 83 4.41 11.93 -2.64
CA ALA A 83 4.54 12.18 -1.21
C ALA A 83 3.68 11.21 -0.40
N ASN A 84 4.20 10.75 0.75
CA ASN A 84 3.50 9.86 1.68
C ASN A 84 2.97 8.58 1.02
N SER A 85 3.81 7.93 0.21
CA SER A 85 3.44 6.73 -0.55
C SER A 85 4.37 5.55 -0.28
N TRP A 86 3.79 4.36 -0.18
CA TRP A 86 4.49 3.11 0.12
C TRP A 86 4.10 2.03 -0.87
N VAL A 87 5.09 1.32 -1.39
CA VAL A 87 4.93 0.23 -2.35
C VAL A 87 5.78 -0.96 -1.94
N ILE A 88 5.22 -2.16 -2.08
CA ILE A 88 5.97 -3.42 -2.05
C ILE A 88 5.98 -4.00 -3.45
N SER A 89 7.13 -4.53 -3.87
CA SER A 89 7.24 -5.28 -5.12
C SER A 89 7.85 -6.65 -4.85
N VAL A 90 7.24 -7.68 -5.43
CA VAL A 90 7.76 -9.03 -5.47
C VAL A 90 8.19 -9.33 -6.90
N ILE A 91 9.43 -9.73 -7.08
CA ILE A 91 10.02 -10.01 -8.39
C ILE A 91 10.55 -11.44 -8.38
N ILE A 92 10.07 -12.26 -9.29
CA ILE A 92 10.41 -13.69 -9.36
C ILE A 92 10.60 -14.13 -10.82
N SER A 93 11.60 -15.00 -11.08
CA SER A 93 11.75 -15.55 -12.42
C SER A 93 10.60 -16.49 -12.78
N ILE A 94 10.23 -16.47 -14.07
CA ILE A 94 9.16 -17.34 -14.59
C ILE A 94 9.45 -18.82 -14.31
N LYS A 95 10.72 -19.23 -14.43
CA LYS A 95 11.15 -20.60 -14.13
C LYS A 95 10.88 -20.98 -12.67
N LYS A 96 11.25 -20.10 -11.74
CA LYS A 96 11.02 -20.34 -10.31
C LYS A 96 9.55 -20.28 -9.96
N PHE A 97 8.82 -19.36 -10.58
CA PHE A 97 7.39 -19.23 -10.40
C PHE A 97 6.65 -20.53 -10.82
N HIS A 98 6.97 -21.07 -12.00
CA HIS A 98 6.41 -22.38 -12.42
C HIS A 98 6.69 -23.51 -11.44
N ALA A 99 7.88 -23.51 -10.81
CA ALA A 99 8.24 -24.54 -9.85
C ALA A 99 7.46 -24.47 -8.52
N LEU A 100 6.73 -23.39 -8.27
CA LEU A 100 5.88 -23.22 -7.07
C LEU A 100 4.52 -23.90 -7.21
N PHE A 101 4.07 -24.14 -8.45
CA PHE A 101 2.75 -24.67 -8.73
C PHE A 101 2.84 -26.13 -9.18
N SER A 102 1.85 -26.91 -8.77
CA SER A 102 1.66 -28.27 -9.29
C SER A 102 1.16 -28.23 -10.74
N SER A 103 1.09 -29.39 -11.40
CA SER A 103 0.57 -29.53 -12.77
C SER A 103 -0.88 -29.09 -12.96
N GLU A 104 -1.59 -28.75 -11.90
CA GLU A 104 -2.97 -28.26 -11.90
C GLU A 104 -3.12 -26.74 -11.97
N ALA A 105 -2.03 -26.01 -12.25
CA ALA A 105 -2.03 -24.54 -12.28
C ALA A 105 -2.50 -23.95 -13.62
N ASP A 106 -3.24 -24.68 -14.43
CA ASP A 106 -3.76 -24.25 -15.74
C ASP A 106 -4.72 -23.05 -15.65
N TYR A 107 -5.26 -22.77 -14.46
CA TYR A 107 -6.09 -21.58 -14.21
C TYR A 107 -5.30 -20.26 -14.16
N ILE A 108 -3.97 -20.31 -14.17
CA ILE A 108 -3.14 -19.10 -14.25
C ILE A 108 -2.84 -18.80 -15.73
N PRO A 109 -3.50 -17.80 -16.36
CA PRO A 109 -3.51 -17.65 -17.82
C PRO A 109 -2.14 -17.51 -18.47
N PHE A 110 -1.16 -16.86 -17.80
CA PHE A 110 0.17 -16.64 -18.36
C PHE A 110 1.12 -17.83 -18.16
N LEU A 111 0.70 -18.87 -17.42
CA LEU A 111 1.43 -20.13 -17.28
C LEU A 111 1.02 -21.15 -18.32
N SER A 112 -0.13 -20.99 -18.97
CA SER A 112 -0.57 -21.92 -20.01
C SER A 112 0.38 -21.89 -21.21
N ALA A 113 0.58 -23.05 -21.84
CA ALA A 113 1.47 -23.21 -23.00
C ALA A 113 1.14 -22.23 -24.15
N GLU A 114 -0.14 -21.89 -24.32
CA GLU A 114 -0.62 -20.99 -25.37
C GLU A 114 -0.28 -19.51 -25.11
N ASN A 115 0.08 -19.14 -23.89
CA ASN A 115 0.30 -17.75 -23.47
C ASN A 115 1.76 -17.47 -23.07
N GLN A 116 2.67 -18.43 -23.17
CA GLN A 116 4.07 -18.29 -22.74
C GLN A 116 4.81 -17.11 -23.39
N ASP A 117 4.46 -16.77 -24.63
CA ASP A 117 5.06 -15.68 -25.39
C ASP A 117 4.27 -14.36 -25.32
N LYS A 118 3.17 -14.32 -24.59
CA LYS A 118 2.30 -13.15 -24.50
C LYS A 118 2.68 -12.26 -23.33
N LYS A 119 2.59 -10.96 -23.56
CA LYS A 119 2.65 -9.95 -22.48
C LYS A 119 1.43 -10.14 -21.58
N TYR A 120 1.67 -10.03 -20.29
CA TYR A 120 0.61 -10.09 -19.31
C TYR A 120 0.62 -8.86 -18.41
N TYR A 121 -0.54 -8.26 -18.27
CA TYR A 121 -0.82 -7.13 -17.40
C TYR A 121 -2.13 -7.39 -16.68
N ASN A 122 -2.12 -7.25 -15.37
CA ASN A 122 -3.34 -7.37 -14.58
C ASN A 122 -3.31 -6.39 -13.40
N GLU A 123 -4.37 -5.59 -13.29
CA GLU A 123 -4.63 -4.77 -12.11
C GLU A 123 -5.77 -5.41 -11.32
N ALA A 124 -5.60 -5.53 -10.00
CA ALA A 124 -6.58 -6.12 -9.12
C ALA A 124 -6.59 -5.42 -7.75
N ASP A 125 -7.65 -5.62 -7.00
CA ASP A 125 -7.72 -5.20 -5.61
C ASP A 125 -6.81 -6.05 -4.73
N ILE A 126 -6.21 -5.42 -3.72
CA ILE A 126 -5.51 -6.15 -2.66
C ILE A 126 -6.58 -6.76 -1.75
N SER A 127 -6.60 -8.10 -1.66
CA SER A 127 -7.51 -8.77 -0.74
C SER A 127 -7.20 -8.39 0.72
N PRO A 128 -8.19 -8.53 1.63
CA PRO A 128 -7.97 -8.30 3.04
C PRO A 128 -6.79 -9.07 3.63
N SER A 129 -6.66 -10.34 3.29
CA SER A 129 -5.57 -11.21 3.76
C SER A 129 -4.21 -10.73 3.25
N MET A 130 -4.14 -10.34 1.97
CA MET A 130 -2.92 -9.75 1.41
C MET A 130 -2.54 -8.45 2.12
N ALA A 131 -3.51 -7.60 2.47
CA ALA A 131 -3.25 -6.35 3.17
C ALA A 131 -2.59 -6.58 4.54
N ILE A 132 -2.98 -7.62 5.27
CA ILE A 132 -2.34 -8.02 6.54
C ILE A 132 -0.87 -8.41 6.31
N VAL A 133 -0.61 -9.27 5.32
CA VAL A 133 0.76 -9.71 5.00
C VAL A 133 1.64 -8.52 4.60
N LEU A 134 1.13 -7.65 3.75
CA LEU A 134 1.83 -6.47 3.28
C LEU A 134 2.16 -5.51 4.42
N ASN A 135 1.23 -5.29 5.34
CA ASN A 135 1.48 -4.46 6.52
C ASN A 135 2.55 -5.08 7.44
N GLN A 136 2.49 -6.39 7.66
CA GLN A 136 3.50 -7.11 8.44
C GLN A 136 4.90 -6.96 7.83
N LEU A 137 5.03 -6.94 6.49
CA LEU A 137 6.29 -6.73 5.79
C LEU A 137 6.90 -5.34 6.05
N PHE A 138 6.10 -4.33 6.39
CA PHE A 138 6.59 -2.98 6.72
C PHE A 138 6.90 -2.79 8.21
N HIS A 139 6.10 -3.33 9.10
CA HIS A 139 6.06 -2.90 10.50
C HIS A 139 6.67 -3.88 11.50
N TYR A 140 7.07 -5.09 11.09
CA TYR A 140 7.66 -6.05 12.00
C TYR A 140 9.12 -5.75 12.30
N ASN A 141 9.43 -5.60 13.58
CA ASN A 141 10.81 -5.51 14.05
C ASN A 141 11.33 -6.94 14.34
N LEU A 142 12.21 -7.41 13.48
CA LEU A 142 12.71 -8.80 13.52
C LEU A 142 14.16 -8.85 13.97
N HIS A 143 14.48 -9.88 14.76
CA HIS A 143 15.87 -10.21 15.03
C HIS A 143 16.57 -10.56 13.70
N PRO A 144 17.82 -10.07 13.46
CA PRO A 144 18.52 -10.28 12.20
C PRO A 144 18.63 -11.75 11.74
N SER A 145 18.80 -12.68 12.70
CA SER A 145 18.95 -14.11 12.39
C SER A 145 17.73 -14.80 11.79
N ILE A 146 16.52 -14.25 11.99
CA ILE A 146 15.26 -14.81 11.46
C ILE A 146 14.67 -13.95 10.33
N LYS A 147 15.23 -12.79 10.08
CA LYS A 147 14.70 -11.80 9.13
C LYS A 147 14.47 -12.43 7.74
N ASN A 148 15.47 -13.15 7.23
CA ASN A 148 15.37 -13.75 5.90
C ASN A 148 14.30 -14.85 5.83
N LEU A 149 14.23 -15.72 6.85
CA LEU A 149 13.21 -16.76 6.94
C LEU A 149 11.80 -16.17 6.98
N TYR A 150 11.62 -15.08 7.75
CA TYR A 150 10.35 -14.39 7.84
C TYR A 150 9.91 -13.80 6.50
N TYR A 151 10.79 -13.04 5.83
CA TYR A 151 10.47 -12.46 4.52
C TYR A 151 10.22 -13.53 3.46
N LYS A 152 10.95 -14.65 3.50
CA LYS A 152 10.71 -15.79 2.64
C LYS A 152 9.30 -16.34 2.85
N GLY A 153 8.91 -16.64 4.09
CA GLY A 153 7.57 -17.11 4.41
C GLY A 153 6.48 -16.14 3.93
N LYS A 154 6.65 -14.84 4.19
CA LYS A 154 5.68 -13.81 3.79
C LYS A 154 5.60 -13.61 2.28
N ALA A 155 6.68 -13.74 1.55
CA ALA A 155 6.68 -13.65 0.10
C ALA A 155 5.89 -14.82 -0.53
N TYR A 156 6.08 -16.03 -0.04
CA TYR A 156 5.30 -17.20 -0.48
C TYR A 156 3.82 -17.10 -0.09
N GLU A 157 3.52 -16.67 1.13
CA GLU A 157 2.15 -16.42 1.59
C GLU A 157 1.45 -15.40 0.68
N LEU A 158 2.13 -14.30 0.35
CA LEU A 158 1.59 -13.25 -0.52
C LEU A 158 1.29 -13.76 -1.93
N LEU A 159 2.18 -14.58 -2.51
CA LEU A 159 1.95 -15.22 -3.82
C LEU A 159 0.78 -16.21 -3.75
N SER A 160 0.70 -17.02 -2.69
CA SER A 160 -0.42 -17.95 -2.49
C SER A 160 -1.75 -17.22 -2.44
N LEU A 161 -1.82 -16.11 -1.69
CA LEU A 161 -3.02 -15.29 -1.56
C LEU A 161 -3.39 -14.58 -2.87
N TYR A 162 -2.40 -14.15 -3.64
CA TYR A 162 -2.63 -13.49 -4.92
C TYR A 162 -3.32 -14.43 -5.94
N PHE A 163 -2.95 -15.71 -5.93
CA PHE A 163 -3.49 -16.73 -6.83
C PHE A 163 -4.61 -17.56 -6.22
N ASN A 164 -4.97 -17.35 -4.96
CA ASN A 164 -6.11 -18.00 -4.33
C ASN A 164 -7.42 -17.40 -4.86
N ARG A 165 -7.86 -17.86 -6.02
CA ARG A 165 -9.15 -17.51 -6.62
C ARG A 165 -10.09 -18.69 -6.42
N THR A 166 -10.81 -18.74 -5.32
CA THR A 166 -11.90 -19.68 -5.15
C THR A 166 -13.13 -19.14 -5.90
N GLU A 167 -13.58 -19.89 -6.90
CA GLU A 167 -14.87 -19.65 -7.58
C GLU A 167 -16.05 -20.01 -6.67
N ASP A 168 -15.79 -20.79 -5.61
CA ASP A 168 -16.78 -21.24 -4.65
C ASP A 168 -16.64 -20.46 -3.33
N PRO A 169 -17.65 -19.62 -2.96
CA PRO A 169 -17.63 -18.91 -1.70
C PRO A 169 -17.66 -19.81 -0.45
N ASP A 170 -18.11 -21.09 -0.62
CA ASP A 170 -18.20 -22.07 0.45
C ASP A 170 -17.02 -23.06 0.50
N ALA A 171 -16.02 -22.91 -0.39
CA ALA A 171 -14.80 -23.72 -0.31
C ALA A 171 -14.08 -23.46 1.02
N GLU A 172 -13.67 -24.50 1.72
CA GLU A 172 -12.93 -24.42 2.98
C GLU A 172 -11.73 -23.48 2.82
N GLN A 173 -11.84 -22.32 3.41
CA GLN A 173 -10.77 -21.32 3.38
C GLN A 173 -9.57 -21.83 4.18
N CYS A 174 -8.37 -21.60 3.65
CA CYS A 174 -7.13 -21.91 4.34
C CYS A 174 -7.17 -21.37 5.79
N PRO A 175 -6.77 -22.14 6.82
CA PRO A 175 -6.85 -21.73 8.23
C PRO A 175 -6.14 -20.41 8.55
N PHE A 176 -5.25 -19.95 7.67
CA PHE A 176 -4.58 -18.65 7.78
C PHE A 176 -5.45 -17.46 7.34
N LEU A 177 -6.62 -17.73 6.71
CA LEU A 177 -7.55 -16.74 6.19
C LEU A 177 -8.71 -16.43 7.15
N ILE A 178 -8.61 -16.83 8.40
CA ILE A 178 -9.71 -16.93 9.39
C ILE A 178 -10.49 -15.62 9.63
N ASP A 179 -10.19 -14.49 8.99
CA ASP A 179 -10.86 -13.24 9.37
C ASP A 179 -11.10 -12.23 8.24
N GLU A 180 -11.33 -12.67 6.99
CA GLU A 180 -11.64 -11.76 5.87
C GLU A 180 -12.85 -10.89 6.15
N GLU A 181 -13.89 -11.43 6.79
CA GLU A 181 -15.08 -10.66 7.18
C GLU A 181 -14.70 -9.53 8.16
N ASN A 182 -13.84 -9.81 9.14
CA ASN A 182 -13.40 -8.79 10.10
C ASN A 182 -12.51 -7.75 9.42
N VAL A 183 -11.71 -8.13 8.44
CA VAL A 183 -10.89 -7.18 7.68
C VAL A 183 -11.75 -6.26 6.82
N LEU A 184 -12.79 -6.76 6.15
CA LEU A 184 -13.77 -5.94 5.44
C LEU A 184 -14.48 -4.96 6.39
N LYS A 185 -14.85 -5.42 7.59
CA LYS A 185 -15.40 -4.57 8.64
C LYS A 185 -14.42 -3.48 9.08
N ILE A 186 -13.14 -3.81 9.23
CA ILE A 186 -12.10 -2.82 9.57
C ILE A 186 -11.89 -1.81 8.43
N ARG A 187 -11.91 -2.23 7.16
CA ARG A 187 -11.90 -1.31 6.02
C ARG A 187 -13.09 -0.36 6.04
N LYS A 188 -14.29 -0.90 6.30
CA LYS A 188 -15.48 -0.08 6.48
C LYS A 188 -15.32 0.93 7.62
N ALA A 189 -14.67 0.56 8.72
CA ALA A 189 -14.36 1.51 9.80
C ALA A 189 -13.48 2.66 9.31
N LYS A 190 -12.44 2.39 8.51
CA LYS A 190 -11.61 3.42 7.87
C LYS A 190 -12.47 4.38 7.05
N ASP A 191 -13.33 3.85 6.20
CA ASP A 191 -14.17 4.67 5.32
C ASP A 191 -15.12 5.55 6.12
N ILE A 192 -15.72 5.02 7.19
CA ILE A 192 -16.60 5.77 8.09
C ILE A 192 -15.86 6.94 8.76
N ILE A 193 -14.66 6.72 9.32
CA ILE A 193 -13.93 7.79 10.00
C ILE A 193 -13.39 8.84 9.02
N ILE A 194 -13.06 8.45 7.79
CA ILE A 194 -12.64 9.40 6.74
C ILE A 194 -13.84 10.23 6.29
N ALA A 195 -14.98 9.62 6.02
CA ALA A 195 -16.20 10.32 5.60
C ALA A 195 -16.67 11.32 6.66
N ASN A 196 -16.51 11.00 7.94
CA ASN A 196 -16.88 11.83 9.08
C ASN A 196 -15.66 12.47 9.76
N MET A 197 -14.61 12.79 8.99
CA MET A 197 -13.35 13.23 9.60
C MET A 197 -13.49 14.48 10.48
N ALA A 198 -14.39 15.40 10.18
CA ALA A 198 -14.60 16.61 10.99
C ALA A 198 -15.11 16.25 12.39
N GLU A 199 -16.10 15.37 12.47
CA GLU A 199 -16.75 14.89 13.70
C GLU A 199 -16.82 13.35 13.67
N PRO A 200 -15.70 12.65 13.93
CA PRO A 200 -15.68 11.20 13.84
C PRO A 200 -16.46 10.55 14.98
N PRO A 201 -17.13 9.41 14.73
CA PRO A 201 -17.80 8.65 15.77
C PRO A 201 -16.81 8.19 16.84
N GLY A 202 -17.30 7.98 18.05
CA GLY A 202 -16.54 7.35 19.13
C GLY A 202 -16.13 5.93 18.78
N LEU A 203 -15.05 5.42 19.39
CA LEU A 203 -14.56 4.07 19.08
C LEU A 203 -15.59 2.96 19.35
N GLN A 204 -16.40 3.11 20.39
CA GLN A 204 -17.46 2.14 20.68
C GLN A 204 -18.55 2.20 19.60
N GLU A 205 -19.00 3.38 19.26
CA GLU A 205 -19.98 3.59 18.21
C GLU A 205 -19.49 3.08 16.84
N LEU A 206 -18.22 3.34 16.51
CA LEU A 206 -17.59 2.84 15.30
C LEU A 206 -17.56 1.30 15.29
N ALA A 207 -17.22 0.68 16.42
CA ALA A 207 -17.22 -0.78 16.56
C ALA A 207 -18.62 -1.36 16.35
N ASP A 208 -19.64 -0.73 16.94
CA ASP A 208 -21.03 -1.16 16.82
C ASP A 208 -21.54 -1.02 15.37
N GLN A 209 -21.21 0.08 14.68
CA GLN A 209 -21.58 0.31 13.27
C GLN A 209 -21.01 -0.74 12.30
N ILE A 210 -19.87 -1.34 12.63
CA ILE A 210 -19.25 -2.38 11.80
C ILE A 210 -19.49 -3.80 12.30
N GLY A 211 -20.23 -3.96 13.40
CA GLY A 211 -20.52 -5.26 13.99
C GLY A 211 -19.30 -5.97 14.59
N LEU A 212 -18.38 -5.22 15.22
CA LEU A 212 -17.24 -5.75 15.96
C LEU A 212 -17.28 -5.26 17.41
N ASN A 213 -16.64 -6.02 18.30
CA ASN A 213 -16.34 -5.48 19.64
C ASN A 213 -15.15 -4.51 19.58
N LEU A 214 -15.06 -3.62 20.58
CA LEU A 214 -14.04 -2.59 20.66
C LEU A 214 -12.60 -3.14 20.61
N LYS A 215 -12.37 -4.32 21.22
CA LYS A 215 -11.05 -4.97 21.22
C LYS A 215 -10.66 -5.40 19.79
N LYS A 216 -11.57 -6.06 19.08
CA LYS A 216 -11.37 -6.49 17.69
C LYS A 216 -11.16 -5.29 16.74
N LEU A 217 -11.93 -4.21 16.91
CA LEU A 217 -11.71 -2.97 16.16
C LEU A 217 -10.29 -2.44 16.37
N LYS A 218 -9.87 -2.21 17.62
CA LYS A 218 -8.54 -1.65 17.92
C LYS A 218 -7.39 -2.52 17.41
N THR A 219 -7.47 -3.83 17.67
CA THR A 219 -6.42 -4.77 17.27
C THR A 219 -6.38 -4.92 15.74
N GLY A 220 -7.53 -5.14 15.11
CA GLY A 220 -7.63 -5.30 13.66
C GLY A 220 -7.22 -4.04 12.89
N PHE A 221 -7.63 -2.86 13.37
CA PHE A 221 -7.23 -1.60 12.74
C PHE A 221 -5.71 -1.40 12.78
N LYS A 222 -5.09 -1.67 13.93
CA LYS A 222 -3.62 -1.61 14.07
C LYS A 222 -2.92 -2.67 13.21
N GLN A 223 -3.48 -3.87 13.08
CA GLN A 223 -2.91 -4.93 12.22
C GLN A 223 -2.95 -4.57 10.73
N ILE A 224 -4.04 -3.94 10.27
CA ILE A 224 -4.24 -3.63 8.85
C ILE A 224 -3.57 -2.32 8.45
N TYR A 225 -3.66 -1.28 9.28
CA TYR A 225 -3.19 0.07 8.95
C TYR A 225 -1.91 0.49 9.71
N GLY A 226 -1.37 -0.36 10.58
CA GLY A 226 -0.15 -0.10 11.34
C GLY A 226 -0.34 0.80 12.56
N ASP A 227 -1.44 1.52 12.63
CA ASP A 227 -1.72 2.57 13.62
C ASP A 227 -3.05 2.39 14.33
N SER A 228 -3.23 3.12 15.43
CA SER A 228 -4.56 3.23 16.05
C SER A 228 -5.50 4.03 15.17
N VAL A 229 -6.83 3.82 15.33
CA VAL A 229 -7.87 4.52 14.57
C VAL A 229 -7.68 6.04 14.58
N TYR A 230 -7.42 6.63 15.75
CA TYR A 230 -7.26 8.09 15.85
C TYR A 230 -5.90 8.59 15.39
N SER A 231 -4.83 7.80 15.48
CA SER A 231 -3.52 8.14 14.92
C SER A 231 -3.59 8.19 13.40
N PHE A 232 -4.21 7.16 12.81
CA PHE A 232 -4.47 7.12 11.37
C PHE A 232 -5.32 8.33 10.92
N LEU A 233 -6.43 8.62 11.62
CA LEU A 233 -7.29 9.75 11.29
C LEU A 233 -6.55 11.10 11.43
N PHE A 234 -5.72 11.26 12.45
CA PHE A 234 -4.89 12.45 12.62
C PHE A 234 -3.96 12.65 11.42
N ASP A 235 -3.27 11.60 11.01
CA ASP A 235 -2.36 11.64 9.86
C ASP A 235 -3.10 11.95 8.57
N TYR A 236 -4.25 11.32 8.35
CA TYR A 236 -5.11 11.59 7.20
C TYR A 236 -5.58 13.05 7.16
N LYS A 237 -6.08 13.59 8.27
CA LYS A 237 -6.50 15.00 8.39
C LYS A 237 -5.37 15.96 8.05
N MET A 238 -4.18 15.71 8.57
CA MET A 238 -3.03 16.60 8.34
C MET A 238 -2.61 16.60 6.87
N GLU A 239 -2.56 15.41 6.23
CA GLU A 239 -2.24 15.32 4.81
C GLU A 239 -3.34 15.94 3.92
N TYR A 240 -4.60 15.76 4.27
CA TYR A 240 -5.70 16.39 3.55
C TYR A 240 -5.67 17.92 3.66
N ALA A 241 -5.44 18.45 4.87
CA ALA A 241 -5.28 19.90 5.06
C ALA A 241 -4.07 20.45 4.30
N ARG A 242 -2.95 19.72 4.28
CA ARG A 242 -1.77 20.10 3.49
C ARG A 242 -2.11 20.29 2.01
N LYS A 243 -2.85 19.32 1.42
CA LYS A 243 -3.30 19.41 0.03
C LYS A 243 -4.20 20.64 -0.21
N LEU A 244 -5.17 20.90 0.66
CA LEU A 244 -6.05 22.06 0.55
C LEU A 244 -5.28 23.39 0.57
N LEU A 245 -4.19 23.44 1.34
CA LEU A 245 -3.32 24.60 1.40
C LEU A 245 -2.44 24.75 0.15
N GLU A 246 -1.88 23.64 -0.36
CA GLU A 246 -1.06 23.60 -1.58
C GLU A 246 -1.85 23.99 -2.83
N ASP A 247 -3.08 23.51 -2.94
CA ASP A 247 -3.99 23.81 -4.07
C ASP A 247 -4.48 25.28 -4.03
N GLY A 248 -4.16 26.03 -2.95
CA GLY A 248 -4.59 27.41 -2.79
C GLY A 248 -6.11 27.61 -2.66
N THR A 249 -6.87 26.52 -2.53
CA THR A 249 -8.34 26.55 -2.45
C THR A 249 -8.85 27.02 -1.09
N HIS A 250 -8.03 26.92 -0.04
CA HIS A 250 -8.41 27.24 1.33
C HIS A 250 -7.27 27.99 2.04
N ASN A 251 -7.62 28.98 2.84
CA ASN A 251 -6.68 29.59 3.77
C ASN A 251 -6.46 28.69 5.01
N VAL A 252 -5.49 29.05 5.87
CA VAL A 252 -5.12 28.25 7.05
C VAL A 252 -6.31 27.99 7.98
N ASN A 253 -7.19 28.97 8.17
CA ASN A 253 -8.34 28.83 9.04
C ASN A 253 -9.40 27.91 8.42
N GLU A 254 -9.69 28.11 7.14
CA GLU A 254 -10.65 27.30 6.38
C GLU A 254 -10.20 25.83 6.29
N ALA A 255 -8.91 25.58 6.02
CA ALA A 255 -8.36 24.22 6.00
C ALA A 255 -8.50 23.54 7.37
N GLY A 256 -8.24 24.26 8.46
CA GLY A 256 -8.43 23.74 9.82
C GLY A 256 -9.89 23.40 10.13
N LEU A 257 -10.82 24.30 9.80
CA LEU A 257 -12.25 24.08 10.00
C LEU A 257 -12.75 22.88 9.17
N LYS A 258 -12.31 22.75 7.91
CA LYS A 258 -12.70 21.67 7.00
C LYS A 258 -12.41 20.27 7.55
N ILE A 259 -11.33 20.13 8.32
CA ILE A 259 -10.92 18.87 8.95
C ILE A 259 -11.37 18.74 10.41
N GLY A 260 -12.22 19.66 10.89
CA GLY A 260 -12.88 19.60 12.19
C GLY A 260 -12.11 20.19 13.36
N TYR A 261 -11.17 21.12 13.13
CA TYR A 261 -10.60 21.93 14.20
C TYR A 261 -11.45 23.17 14.47
N SER A 262 -11.85 23.34 15.71
CA SER A 262 -12.68 24.48 16.13
C SER A 262 -11.94 25.81 16.11
N THR A 263 -10.59 25.80 16.16
CA THR A 263 -9.76 27.02 16.13
C THR A 263 -8.52 26.82 15.27
N ALA A 264 -8.08 27.90 14.61
CA ALA A 264 -6.84 27.90 13.84
C ALA A 264 -5.61 27.57 14.72
N SER A 265 -5.58 27.97 15.97
CA SER A 265 -4.46 27.71 16.89
C SER A 265 -4.25 26.23 17.15
N HIS A 266 -5.31 25.47 17.37
CA HIS A 266 -5.25 24.02 17.54
C HIS A 266 -4.78 23.33 16.24
N PHE A 267 -5.30 23.75 15.11
CA PHE A 267 -4.85 23.25 13.80
C PHE A 267 -3.37 23.54 13.55
N ILE A 268 -2.91 24.77 13.75
CA ILE A 268 -1.51 25.17 13.56
C ILE A 268 -0.58 24.33 14.44
N SER A 269 -0.97 24.07 15.70
CA SER A 269 -0.21 23.24 16.62
C SER A 269 -0.14 21.79 16.12
N ALA A 270 -1.27 21.21 15.68
CA ALA A 270 -1.35 19.87 15.13
C ALA A 270 -0.51 19.73 13.85
N PHE A 271 -0.62 20.68 12.94
CA PHE A 271 0.15 20.74 11.70
C PHE A 271 1.66 20.80 11.98
N ARG A 272 2.07 21.65 12.93
CA ARG A 272 3.47 21.73 13.36
C ARG A 272 3.96 20.41 13.96
N LYS A 273 3.13 19.74 14.75
CA LYS A 273 3.46 18.42 15.32
C LYS A 273 3.72 17.37 14.21
N LYS A 274 2.93 17.39 13.13
CA LYS A 274 3.06 16.44 12.02
C LYS A 274 4.22 16.79 11.08
N PHE A 275 4.34 18.05 10.66
CA PHE A 275 5.26 18.47 9.59
C PHE A 275 6.49 19.26 10.08
N GLY A 276 6.65 19.45 11.38
CA GLY A 276 7.78 20.19 11.96
C GLY A 276 7.72 21.72 11.76
N THR A 277 6.77 22.24 10.98
CA THR A 277 6.63 23.67 10.62
C THR A 277 5.19 24.12 10.67
N THR A 278 4.94 25.44 10.73
CA THR A 278 3.58 25.97 10.68
C THR A 278 3.05 26.03 9.26
N PRO A 279 1.71 25.97 9.02
CA PRO A 279 1.12 26.03 7.69
C PRO A 279 1.63 27.22 6.86
N LYS A 280 1.72 28.43 7.47
CA LYS A 280 2.20 29.62 6.80
C LYS A 280 3.66 29.50 6.35
N LYS A 281 4.55 29.00 7.21
CA LYS A 281 5.96 28.78 6.86
C LYS A 281 6.11 27.69 5.80
N TYR A 282 5.28 26.65 5.88
CA TYR A 282 5.23 25.58 4.88
C TYR A 282 4.90 26.14 3.49
N LEU A 283 3.83 26.93 3.36
CA LEU A 283 3.44 27.58 2.09
C LEU A 283 4.51 28.52 1.55
N MET A 284 5.18 29.31 2.43
CA MET A 284 6.29 30.16 2.01
C MET A 284 7.45 29.34 1.43
N SER A 285 7.77 28.18 1.99
CA SER A 285 8.86 27.34 1.49
C SER A 285 8.59 26.74 0.12
N ILE A 286 7.33 26.47 -0.22
CA ILE A 286 6.93 25.95 -1.54
C ILE A 286 6.99 27.06 -2.59
N ASN A 287 6.47 28.24 -2.27
CA ASN A 287 6.41 29.38 -3.21
C ASN A 287 7.77 30.01 -3.52
N VAL A 288 8.81 29.72 -2.73
CA VAL A 288 10.20 30.17 -3.00
C VAL A 288 10.93 29.20 -3.95
N SER A 289 10.38 27.99 -4.16
CA SER A 289 10.96 26.93 -4.98
C SER A 289 10.30 26.82 -6.37
N ALA A 290 9.32 27.67 -6.67
CA ALA A 290 8.66 27.84 -7.96
C ALA A 290 9.12 29.13 -8.64
#